data_7b9ab3ec463aef62ec9f3c9ed359f995
#
_entry.id   7b9ab3ec463aef62ec9f3c9ed359f995
#
_cell.length_a   1.000
_cell.length_b   1.000
_cell.length_c   1.000
_cell.angle_alpha   90.00
_cell.angle_beta   90.00
_cell.angle_gamma   90.00
#
_symmetry.space_group_name_H-M   'P 1'
#
loop_
_entity.id
_entity.type
_entity.pdbx_description
1 polymer ?
#
loop_
_entity_poly.entity_id
_entity_poly.type
_entity_poly.pdbx_seq_one_letter_code
_entity_poly.pdbx_strand_id
1 'polypeptide(L)'
;MGKFLRSLMVEFPDITVLEKHLGKHPDCYRSVRLKSRIDLSFLEGSVQWICQSPYRKNHKRKNWFLDISRCGQTKPLSYDKSLVRFETFRSGGKGGQNVNKVETGVRVIYIPTGLAVVSTQARSQQMNKKLALNRLCEAISLQNAAGEAQVKALNRLEHTRLQRGNPVRVYEGMQFKRIE
;
A
#
# COMPACT_ATOMS: atom_id res chain seq x y z
N MET A 1 -9.46 -8.93 19.08
CA MET A 1 -9.20 -7.67 18.35
C MET A 1 -10.43 -6.78 18.25
N GLY A 2 -11.67 -7.29 18.05
CA GLY A 2 -12.87 -6.46 17.93
C GLY A 2 -13.18 -5.60 19.17
N LYS A 3 -12.99 -6.12 20.38
CA LYS A 3 -13.18 -5.35 21.63
C LYS A 3 -12.18 -4.19 21.73
N PHE A 4 -10.91 -4.45 21.39
CA PHE A 4 -9.88 -3.42 21.33
C PHE A 4 -10.23 -2.33 20.31
N LEU A 5 -10.68 -2.71 19.12
CA LEU A 5 -11.09 -1.76 18.09
C LEU A 5 -12.22 -0.83 18.59
N ARG A 6 -13.23 -1.39 19.24
CA ARG A 6 -14.33 -0.61 19.81
C ARG A 6 -13.85 0.35 20.89
N SER A 7 -13.00 -0.12 21.82
CA SER A 7 -12.39 0.73 22.84
C SER A 7 -11.58 1.88 22.22
N LEU A 8 -10.81 1.58 21.20
CA LEU A 8 -10.00 2.58 20.50
C LEU A 8 -10.86 3.63 19.77
N MET A 9 -11.97 3.23 19.15
CA MET A 9 -12.89 4.15 18.46
C MET A 9 -13.68 5.03 19.43
N VAL A 10 -13.90 4.57 20.65
CA VAL A 10 -14.51 5.40 21.70
C VAL A 10 -13.49 6.43 22.22
N GLU A 11 -12.24 6.02 22.42
CA GLU A 11 -11.16 6.90 22.90
C GLU A 11 -10.73 7.93 21.82
N PHE A 12 -10.76 7.52 20.55
CA PHE A 12 -10.36 8.36 19.41
C PHE A 12 -11.45 8.35 18.33
N PRO A 13 -12.44 9.23 18.39
CA PRO A 13 -13.60 9.24 17.48
C PRO A 13 -13.24 9.53 16.00
N ASP A 14 -12.09 10.16 15.75
CA ASP A 14 -11.62 10.47 14.38
C ASP A 14 -11.03 9.26 13.65
N ILE A 15 -10.88 8.11 14.33
CA ILE A 15 -10.37 6.90 13.71
C ILE A 15 -11.38 6.35 12.70
N THR A 16 -10.91 6.19 11.47
CA THR A 16 -11.65 5.56 10.38
C THR A 16 -11.07 4.19 10.06
N VAL A 17 -11.93 3.19 9.94
CA VAL A 17 -11.52 1.84 9.54
C VAL A 17 -11.46 1.78 8.02
N LEU A 18 -10.27 1.48 7.47
CA LEU A 18 -10.06 1.34 6.05
C LEU A 18 -10.28 -0.10 5.57
N GLU A 19 -9.79 -1.08 6.33
CA GLU A 19 -9.81 -2.49 5.93
C GLU A 19 -9.90 -3.40 7.16
N LYS A 20 -10.64 -4.49 7.05
CA LYS A 20 -10.78 -5.52 8.09
C LYS A 20 -10.60 -6.90 7.50
N HIS A 21 -9.67 -7.67 8.01
CA HIS A 21 -9.53 -9.09 7.69
C HIS A 21 -10.16 -9.94 8.79
N LEU A 22 -11.19 -10.68 8.45
CA LEU A 22 -11.95 -11.50 9.40
C LEU A 22 -11.12 -12.66 9.96
N GLY A 23 -11.30 -12.94 11.24
CA GLY A 23 -10.81 -14.14 11.92
C GLY A 23 -11.81 -15.31 11.84
N LYS A 24 -11.52 -16.34 12.63
CA LYS A 24 -12.36 -17.56 12.66
C LYS A 24 -13.68 -17.39 13.41
N HIS A 25 -13.79 -16.41 14.31
CA HIS A 25 -14.95 -16.21 15.19
C HIS A 25 -15.56 -14.83 14.95
N PRO A 26 -16.86 -14.65 15.27
CA PRO A 26 -17.51 -13.34 15.23
C PRO A 26 -16.69 -12.30 16.02
N ASP A 27 -16.66 -11.08 15.54
CA ASP A 27 -15.88 -9.98 16.16
C ASP A 27 -14.37 -10.22 16.31
N CYS A 28 -13.84 -11.26 15.69
CA CYS A 28 -12.42 -11.54 15.64
C CYS A 28 -11.85 -11.09 14.29
N TYR A 29 -10.83 -10.27 14.34
CA TYR A 29 -10.09 -9.82 13.15
C TYR A 29 -8.65 -10.33 13.23
N ARG A 30 -8.09 -10.72 12.08
CA ARG A 30 -6.66 -11.06 11.95
C ARG A 30 -5.82 -9.80 11.88
N SER A 31 -6.29 -8.82 11.13
CA SER A 31 -5.70 -7.49 11.02
C SER A 31 -6.78 -6.47 10.71
N VAL A 32 -6.54 -5.23 11.11
CA VAL A 32 -7.40 -4.08 10.82
C VAL A 32 -6.49 -2.93 10.44
N ARG A 33 -6.79 -2.26 9.35
CA ARG A 33 -6.11 -1.04 8.95
C ARG A 33 -6.97 0.17 9.34
N LEU A 34 -6.36 1.09 10.04
CA LEU A 34 -7.00 2.30 10.55
C LEU A 34 -6.36 3.53 9.93
N LYS A 35 -7.12 4.59 9.83
CA LYS A 35 -6.65 5.94 9.50
C LYS A 35 -7.11 6.89 10.57
N SER A 36 -6.21 7.75 11.05
CA SER A 36 -6.50 8.87 11.95
C SER A 36 -5.87 10.14 11.41
N ARG A 37 -6.43 11.29 11.78
CA ARG A 37 -5.84 12.61 11.55
C ARG A 37 -4.87 12.98 12.65
N ILE A 38 -5.05 12.40 13.84
CA ILE A 38 -4.22 12.60 15.02
C ILE A 38 -3.03 11.64 14.95
N ASP A 39 -1.88 12.09 15.41
CA ASP A 39 -0.71 11.21 15.56
C ASP A 39 -0.95 10.23 16.70
N LEU A 40 -0.99 8.95 16.34
CA LEU A 40 -1.18 7.82 17.27
C LEU A 40 0.11 7.03 17.51
N SER A 41 1.29 7.64 17.28
CA SER A 41 2.60 6.97 17.44
C SER A 41 2.80 6.39 18.85
N PHE A 42 2.21 7.01 19.88
CA PHE A 42 2.25 6.53 21.26
C PHE A 42 1.52 5.19 21.48
N LEU A 43 0.75 4.72 20.49
CA LEU A 43 0.10 3.40 20.52
C LEU A 43 0.94 2.31 19.84
N GLU A 44 2.03 2.68 19.16
CA GLU A 44 2.86 1.70 18.44
C GLU A 44 3.50 0.72 19.44
N GLY A 45 3.39 -0.55 19.12
CA GLY A 45 3.94 -1.63 19.92
C GLY A 45 2.91 -2.70 20.28
N SER A 46 3.23 -3.52 21.27
CA SER A 46 2.37 -4.61 21.67
C SER A 46 1.32 -4.17 22.69
N VAL A 47 0.10 -4.65 22.48
CA VAL A 47 -1.00 -4.50 23.45
C VAL A 47 -1.32 -5.85 24.03
N GLN A 48 -1.37 -5.95 25.35
CA GLN A 48 -1.67 -7.19 26.07
C GLN A 48 -3.13 -7.21 26.53
N TRP A 49 -3.77 -8.33 26.37
CA TRP A 49 -5.09 -8.61 26.93
C TRP A 49 -5.03 -9.85 27.83
N ILE A 50 -5.30 -9.66 29.10
CA ILE A 50 -5.31 -10.70 30.13
C ILE A 50 -6.73 -11.19 30.29
N CYS A 51 -7.07 -12.35 29.73
CA CYS A 51 -8.40 -12.91 29.80
C CYS A 51 -8.43 -14.39 29.47
N GLN A 52 -9.31 -15.14 30.11
CA GLN A 52 -9.63 -16.50 29.67
C GLN A 52 -10.45 -16.44 28.39
N SER A 53 -9.99 -17.14 27.34
CA SER A 53 -10.65 -17.07 26.04
C SER A 53 -12.05 -17.72 26.06
N PRO A 54 -13.11 -17.04 25.66
CA PRO A 54 -14.45 -17.61 25.58
C PRO A 54 -14.56 -18.64 24.46
N TYR A 55 -13.66 -18.59 23.49
CA TYR A 55 -13.66 -19.50 22.33
C TYR A 55 -12.81 -20.76 22.52
N ARG A 56 -11.98 -20.78 23.55
CA ARG A 56 -11.08 -21.90 23.86
C ARG A 56 -11.31 -22.32 25.31
N LYS A 57 -12.33 -23.11 25.54
CA LYS A 57 -12.62 -23.67 26.86
C LYS A 57 -11.40 -24.49 27.34
N ASN A 58 -11.06 -24.35 28.60
CA ASN A 58 -9.94 -25.05 29.28
C ASN A 58 -8.53 -24.76 28.74
N HIS A 59 -8.34 -23.68 27.95
CA HIS A 59 -7.03 -23.30 27.49
C HIS A 59 -6.24 -22.58 28.60
N LYS A 60 -5.04 -23.07 28.91
CA LYS A 60 -4.19 -22.52 30.00
C LYS A 60 -3.71 -21.08 29.75
N ARG A 61 -3.65 -20.66 28.48
CA ARG A 61 -3.16 -19.31 28.11
C ARG A 61 -4.19 -18.25 28.44
N LYS A 62 -3.77 -17.24 29.23
CA LYS A 62 -4.57 -16.06 29.60
C LYS A 62 -4.09 -14.80 28.91
N ASN A 63 -2.83 -14.73 28.49
CA ASN A 63 -2.22 -13.55 27.91
C ASN A 63 -2.31 -13.59 26.37
N TRP A 64 -2.98 -12.60 25.79
CA TRP A 64 -3.15 -12.43 24.34
C TRP A 64 -2.51 -11.12 23.95
N PHE A 65 -1.78 -11.14 22.82
CA PHE A 65 -1.09 -9.96 22.34
C PHE A 65 -1.60 -9.61 20.94
N LEU A 66 -1.69 -8.32 20.70
CA LEU A 66 -1.86 -7.73 19.37
C LEU A 66 -0.78 -6.67 19.18
N ASP A 67 -0.39 -6.45 17.96
CA ASP A 67 0.61 -5.47 17.58
C ASP A 67 -0.05 -4.28 16.88
N ILE A 68 0.48 -3.08 17.14
CA ILE A 68 0.11 -1.85 16.47
C ILE A 68 1.37 -1.29 15.83
N SER A 69 1.36 -1.17 14.53
CA SER A 69 2.48 -0.63 13.75
C SER A 69 1.98 0.34 12.69
N ARG A 70 2.83 1.27 12.30
CA ARG A 70 2.54 2.15 11.16
C ARG A 70 2.50 1.35 9.89
N CYS A 71 1.47 1.59 9.09
CA CYS A 71 1.44 1.08 7.73
C CYS A 71 2.11 2.07 6.79
N GLY A 72 3.13 1.63 6.07
CA GLY A 72 3.65 2.37 4.93
C GLY A 72 2.54 2.63 3.91
N GLN A 73 2.52 3.82 3.32
CA GLN A 73 1.62 4.17 2.22
C GLN A 73 2.45 4.53 1.00
N THR A 74 2.11 3.97 -0.13
CA THR A 74 2.60 4.46 -1.41
C THR A 74 1.67 5.59 -1.88
N LYS A 75 2.25 6.71 -2.29
CA LYS A 75 1.50 7.70 -3.08
C LYS A 75 1.46 7.17 -4.50
N PRO A 76 0.29 6.83 -5.05
CA PRO A 76 0.21 6.40 -6.43
C PRO A 76 0.67 7.54 -7.34
N LEU A 77 1.46 7.21 -8.33
CA LEU A 77 1.82 8.13 -9.39
C LEU A 77 0.56 8.40 -10.23
N SER A 78 0.07 9.63 -10.18
CA SER A 78 -1.02 10.06 -11.05
C SER A 78 -0.45 10.45 -12.41
N TYR A 79 -1.06 9.96 -13.49
CA TYR A 79 -0.72 10.39 -14.84
C TYR A 79 -1.26 11.80 -15.08
N ASP A 80 -0.37 12.74 -15.35
CA ASP A 80 -0.73 14.08 -15.82
C ASP A 80 -0.10 14.32 -17.19
N LYS A 81 -0.95 14.60 -18.18
CA LYS A 81 -0.53 14.82 -19.57
C LYS A 81 0.33 16.09 -19.73
N SER A 82 0.18 17.07 -18.85
CA SER A 82 0.96 18.30 -18.86
C SER A 82 2.43 18.09 -18.50
N LEU A 83 2.72 17.02 -17.75
CA LEU A 83 4.05 16.66 -17.27
C LEU A 83 4.76 15.64 -18.20
N VAL A 84 4.27 15.53 -19.44
CA VAL A 84 4.83 14.62 -20.44
C VAL A 84 5.62 15.40 -21.48
N ARG A 85 6.89 15.07 -21.64
CA ARG A 85 7.74 15.60 -22.72
C ARG A 85 7.84 14.62 -23.87
N PHE A 86 7.72 15.13 -25.08
CA PHE A 86 7.88 14.36 -26.31
C PHE A 86 9.18 14.73 -27.01
N GLU A 87 9.90 13.72 -27.45
CA GLU A 87 11.09 13.84 -28.30
C GLU A 87 10.88 13.01 -29.54
N THR A 88 11.15 13.56 -30.71
CA THR A 88 11.13 12.84 -31.97
C THR A 88 12.55 12.48 -32.40
N PHE A 89 12.68 11.35 -33.05
CA PHE A 89 13.96 10.89 -33.55
C PHE A 89 13.77 10.05 -34.81
N ARG A 90 14.84 9.88 -35.55
CA ARG A 90 14.86 9.00 -36.75
C ARG A 90 14.93 7.56 -36.27
N SER A 91 13.97 6.74 -36.69
CA SER A 91 14.01 5.30 -36.40
C SER A 91 15.14 4.65 -37.20
N GLY A 92 16.05 3.94 -36.49
CA GLY A 92 17.11 3.15 -37.11
C GLY A 92 16.53 1.86 -37.70
N GLY A 93 17.15 1.36 -38.78
CA GLY A 93 16.78 0.09 -39.39
C GLY A 93 17.26 0.00 -40.86
N LYS A 94 17.18 -1.19 -41.46
CA LYS A 94 17.40 -1.41 -42.89
C LYS A 94 16.25 -0.79 -43.70
N GLY A 95 16.32 0.52 -43.97
CA GLY A 95 15.24 1.26 -44.61
C GLY A 95 15.70 2.08 -45.77
N GLY A 96 14.79 2.30 -46.74
CA GLY A 96 14.99 3.15 -47.89
C GLY A 96 15.00 4.65 -47.56
N GLN A 97 14.94 5.53 -48.55
CA GLN A 97 15.07 7.00 -48.40
C GLN A 97 14.16 7.64 -47.35
N ASN A 98 12.96 7.10 -47.08
CA ASN A 98 12.01 7.66 -46.08
C ASN A 98 12.48 7.48 -44.66
N VAL A 99 13.11 6.33 -44.32
CA VAL A 99 13.57 6.06 -42.94
C VAL A 99 14.69 7.01 -42.53
N ASN A 100 15.53 7.40 -43.51
CA ASN A 100 16.66 8.30 -43.26
C ASN A 100 16.31 9.79 -43.25
N LYS A 101 15.13 10.16 -43.81
CA LYS A 101 14.72 11.57 -43.92
C LYS A 101 13.64 11.99 -42.92
N VAL A 102 12.81 11.07 -42.43
CA VAL A 102 11.63 11.39 -41.61
C VAL A 102 11.80 10.90 -40.16
N GLU A 103 11.55 11.78 -39.22
CA GLU A 103 11.59 11.44 -37.80
C GLU A 103 10.24 10.85 -37.36
N THR A 104 10.06 9.55 -37.55
CA THR A 104 8.85 8.83 -37.16
C THR A 104 8.91 8.23 -35.79
N GLY A 105 10.10 8.04 -35.20
CA GLY A 105 10.30 7.55 -33.85
C GLY A 105 9.89 8.60 -32.80
N VAL A 106 9.24 8.16 -31.76
CA VAL A 106 8.79 9.03 -30.64
C VAL A 106 9.27 8.45 -29.33
N ARG A 107 9.93 9.29 -28.53
CA ARG A 107 10.24 9.06 -27.13
C ARG A 107 9.33 9.94 -26.28
N VAL A 108 8.72 9.34 -25.30
CA VAL A 108 7.87 10.03 -24.30
C VAL A 108 8.53 9.91 -22.95
N ILE A 109 8.70 11.04 -22.29
CA ILE A 109 9.36 11.11 -20.97
C ILE A 109 8.36 11.70 -19.99
N TYR A 110 8.08 10.99 -18.90
CA TYR A 110 7.28 11.49 -17.80
C TYR A 110 8.19 12.20 -16.79
N ILE A 111 8.10 13.52 -16.75
CA ILE A 111 9.04 14.40 -16.03
C ILE A 111 9.18 14.04 -14.53
N PRO A 112 8.07 13.77 -13.77
CA PRO A 112 8.18 13.55 -12.32
C PRO A 112 8.99 12.32 -11.91
N THR A 113 9.06 11.30 -12.78
CA THR A 113 9.75 10.04 -12.49
C THR A 113 10.94 9.77 -13.38
N GLY A 114 11.12 10.54 -14.45
CA GLY A 114 12.12 10.27 -15.48
C GLY A 114 11.81 9.01 -16.34
N LEU A 115 10.60 8.43 -16.16
CA LEU A 115 10.21 7.24 -16.93
C LEU A 115 10.11 7.58 -18.40
N ALA A 116 10.90 6.89 -19.23
CA ALA A 116 10.94 7.11 -20.66
C ALA A 116 10.48 5.87 -21.43
N VAL A 117 9.63 6.09 -22.42
CA VAL A 117 9.10 5.04 -23.30
C VAL A 117 9.30 5.45 -24.76
N VAL A 118 9.66 4.48 -25.59
CA VAL A 118 9.93 4.69 -27.01
C VAL A 118 8.95 3.89 -27.86
N SER A 119 8.51 4.49 -28.97
CA SER A 119 7.74 3.80 -30.02
C SER A 119 8.25 4.14 -31.42
N THR A 120 8.52 3.08 -32.20
CA THR A 120 8.98 3.17 -33.59
C THR A 120 8.19 2.24 -34.51
N GLN A 121 7.12 1.61 -34.00
CA GLN A 121 6.44 0.50 -34.68
C GLN A 121 5.54 0.94 -35.86
N ALA A 122 5.00 2.15 -35.77
CA ALA A 122 4.10 2.66 -36.80
C ALA A 122 4.84 3.51 -37.82
N ARG A 123 4.29 3.57 -39.06
CA ARG A 123 4.82 4.41 -40.13
C ARG A 123 4.56 5.91 -39.89
N SER A 124 3.58 6.25 -39.08
CA SER A 124 3.19 7.63 -38.74
C SER A 124 3.74 8.03 -37.38
N GLN A 125 4.37 9.21 -37.30
CA GLN A 125 4.80 9.83 -36.04
C GLN A 125 3.63 9.99 -35.06
N GLN A 126 2.45 10.39 -35.56
CA GLN A 126 1.26 10.57 -34.72
C GLN A 126 0.79 9.26 -34.10
N MET A 127 0.87 8.15 -34.85
CA MET A 127 0.54 6.82 -34.33
C MET A 127 1.56 6.38 -33.28
N ASN A 128 2.86 6.57 -33.53
CA ASN A 128 3.91 6.29 -32.55
C ASN A 128 3.74 7.11 -31.29
N LYS A 129 3.28 8.36 -31.39
CA LYS A 129 2.96 9.20 -30.24
C LYS A 129 1.84 8.60 -29.39
N LYS A 130 0.75 8.12 -30.01
CA LYS A 130 -0.34 7.43 -29.31
C LYS A 130 0.13 6.13 -28.64
N LEU A 131 0.89 5.32 -29.36
CA LEU A 131 1.43 4.06 -28.83
C LEU A 131 2.38 4.28 -27.65
N ALA A 132 3.26 5.29 -27.75
CA ALA A 132 4.17 5.63 -26.67
C ALA A 132 3.42 6.13 -25.40
N LEU A 133 2.35 6.93 -25.57
CA LEU A 133 1.51 7.35 -24.46
C LEU A 133 0.81 6.17 -23.77
N ASN A 134 0.23 5.25 -24.54
CA ASN A 134 -0.42 4.06 -23.97
C ASN A 134 0.58 3.23 -23.17
N ARG A 135 1.76 2.98 -23.71
CA ARG A 135 2.83 2.28 -23.01
C ARG A 135 3.29 3.01 -21.73
N LEU A 136 3.34 4.35 -21.77
CA LEU A 136 3.66 5.14 -20.57
C LEU A 136 2.61 4.93 -19.48
N CYS A 137 1.31 4.98 -19.83
CA CYS A 137 0.23 4.72 -18.88
C CYS A 137 0.32 3.30 -18.29
N GLU A 138 0.59 2.29 -19.10
CA GLU A 138 0.82 0.91 -18.66
C GLU A 138 2.01 0.81 -17.71
N ALA A 139 3.13 1.44 -18.03
CA ALA A 139 4.34 1.45 -17.21
C ALA A 139 4.10 2.13 -15.86
N ILE A 140 3.37 3.25 -15.81
CA ILE A 140 2.97 3.93 -14.57
C ILE A 140 2.07 3.01 -13.72
N SER A 141 1.11 2.33 -14.33
CA SER A 141 0.22 1.41 -13.62
C SER A 141 0.95 0.22 -13.03
N LEU A 142 1.91 -0.34 -13.77
CA LEU A 142 2.78 -1.43 -13.29
C LEU A 142 3.67 -0.97 -12.13
N GLN A 143 4.23 0.23 -12.21
CA GLN A 143 5.04 0.79 -11.14
C GLN A 143 4.23 1.02 -9.86
N ASN A 144 3.00 1.52 -9.98
CA ASN A 144 2.07 1.67 -8.86
C ASN A 144 1.74 0.31 -8.23
N ALA A 145 1.40 -0.69 -9.03
CA ALA A 145 1.11 -2.04 -8.55
C ALA A 145 2.31 -2.68 -7.83
N ALA A 146 3.52 -2.50 -8.37
CA ALA A 146 4.75 -2.98 -7.75
C ALA A 146 5.01 -2.30 -6.40
N GLY A 147 4.83 -0.97 -6.33
CA GLY A 147 4.94 -0.20 -5.08
C GLY A 147 3.95 -0.67 -4.01
N GLU A 148 2.69 -0.87 -4.39
CA GLU A 148 1.68 -1.41 -3.47
C GLU A 148 2.01 -2.82 -2.97
N ALA A 149 2.48 -3.69 -3.86
CA ALA A 149 2.89 -5.05 -3.51
C ALA A 149 4.06 -5.05 -2.52
N GLN A 150 5.05 -4.17 -2.74
CA GLN A 150 6.20 -4.01 -1.85
C GLN A 150 5.78 -3.54 -0.46
N VAL A 151 4.91 -2.52 -0.36
CA VAL A 151 4.38 -2.05 0.93
C VAL A 151 3.57 -3.14 1.63
N LYS A 152 2.73 -3.88 0.90
CA LYS A 152 2.00 -5.02 1.47
C LYS A 152 2.93 -6.10 2.01
N ALA A 153 4.03 -6.38 1.33
CA ALA A 153 5.04 -7.34 1.78
C ALA A 153 5.75 -6.86 3.06
N LEU A 154 6.18 -5.59 3.11
CA LEU A 154 6.81 -5.00 4.29
C LEU A 154 5.86 -5.01 5.50
N ASN A 155 4.63 -4.56 5.34
CA ASN A 155 3.62 -4.59 6.41
C ASN A 155 3.37 -6.02 6.91
N ARG A 156 3.40 -7.04 6.03
CA ARG A 156 3.27 -8.45 6.44
C ARG A 156 4.46 -8.92 7.27
N LEU A 157 5.68 -8.52 6.92
CA LEU A 157 6.89 -8.84 7.69
C LEU A 157 6.86 -8.21 9.08
N GLU A 158 6.42 -6.97 9.21
CA GLU A 158 6.27 -6.30 10.50
C GLU A 158 5.27 -7.00 11.40
N HIS A 159 4.12 -7.47 10.86
CA HIS A 159 3.16 -8.26 11.63
C HIS A 159 3.73 -9.58 12.20
N THR A 160 4.81 -10.11 11.65
CA THR A 160 5.46 -11.31 12.19
C THR A 160 6.41 -11.02 13.35
N ARG A 161 6.77 -9.75 13.55
CA ARG A 161 7.73 -9.30 14.58
C ARG A 161 7.09 -8.99 15.94
N LEU A 162 5.86 -9.48 16.20
CA LEU A 162 5.16 -9.25 17.46
C LEU A 162 6.06 -9.53 18.67
N GLN A 163 6.45 -8.48 19.37
CA GLN A 163 7.21 -8.56 20.64
C GLN A 163 6.24 -8.89 21.77
N ARG A 164 6.46 -10.03 22.41
CA ARG A 164 5.70 -10.46 23.59
C ARG A 164 6.44 -10.02 24.83
N GLY A 165 6.16 -8.87 25.30
CA GLY A 165 6.79 -8.27 26.48
C GLY A 165 6.74 -6.77 26.37
N ASN A 166 6.83 -6.08 27.50
CA ASN A 166 6.77 -4.63 27.58
C ASN A 166 5.60 -4.02 26.77
N PRO A 167 4.35 -4.38 27.09
CA PRO A 167 3.19 -3.89 26.34
C PRO A 167 3.00 -2.39 26.58
N VAL A 168 2.62 -1.68 25.52
CA VAL A 168 2.28 -0.24 25.59
C VAL A 168 0.96 -0.02 26.35
N ARG A 169 0.06 -0.99 26.29
CA ARG A 169 -1.22 -0.99 27.00
C ARG A 169 -1.59 -2.39 27.46
N VAL A 170 -2.18 -2.47 28.65
CA VAL A 170 -2.69 -3.71 29.23
C VAL A 170 -4.19 -3.60 29.49
N TYR A 171 -4.91 -4.62 29.06
CA TYR A 171 -6.36 -4.74 29.29
C TYR A 171 -6.66 -6.04 30.01
N GLU A 172 -7.65 -6.03 30.90
CA GLU A 172 -8.05 -7.18 31.69
C GLU A 172 -9.54 -7.52 31.55
N GLY A 173 -9.81 -8.81 31.72
CA GLY A 173 -11.16 -9.36 31.81
C GLY A 173 -11.95 -9.38 30.49
N MET A 174 -13.17 -9.93 30.58
CA MET A 174 -14.09 -10.03 29.43
C MET A 174 -14.64 -8.67 29.00
N GLN A 175 -14.69 -7.70 29.90
CA GLN A 175 -15.17 -6.33 29.61
C GLN A 175 -14.12 -5.48 28.93
N PHE A 176 -12.87 -6.00 28.82
CA PHE A 176 -11.75 -5.29 28.18
C PHE A 176 -11.44 -3.96 28.88
N LYS A 177 -11.30 -3.99 30.19
CA LYS A 177 -10.98 -2.81 31.00
C LYS A 177 -9.49 -2.52 30.92
N ARG A 178 -9.11 -1.28 30.63
CA ARG A 178 -7.71 -0.84 30.65
C ARG A 178 -7.20 -0.77 32.08
N ILE A 179 -6.01 -1.30 32.36
CA ILE A 179 -5.35 -1.28 33.68
C ILE A 179 -4.01 -0.53 33.64
N GLU A 180 -3.37 -0.43 32.48
CA GLU A 180 -2.18 0.38 32.18
C GLU A 180 -2.26 0.97 30.77
#